data_216c04c41d3480922936d4a1c30db7c7
#
_entry.id   216c04c41d3480922936d4a1c30db7c7
#
_cell.length_a   1.000
_cell.length_b   1.000
_cell.length_c   1.000
_cell.angle_alpha   90.00
_cell.angle_beta   90.00
_cell.angle_gamma   90.00
#
_symmetry.space_group_name_H-M   'P 1'
#
loop_
_entity.id
_entity.type
_entity.pdbx_description
1 polymer ?
#
loop_
_entity_poly.entity_id
_entity_poly.type
_entity_poly.pdbx_seq_one_letter_code
_entity_poly.pdbx_strand_id
1 'polypeptide(L)'
;MARRIRKSLFANPFKSALRALTQAAVKATRQAVTKASRKAVRQLTKPARRAAKPMARKVAKPAAMRRNKPTAAGASAGTNAGAGASTRGVALGPSGARRYLLFKPPGARKAAPLPLLVMLHGCAQDANAFAASTRMNRLAATEGFLVIWPEQEKLANSQGCWNWFDTRSGRAFKEAASIIAAIDQVCARHGADPARVAVAGLSAGASLAALLATRYPERFKAVAMHSGIAPGTAQSAATALAAMQGRRAPAALPVTLAGGGDAPSLPPLLVVHGSADAIVRPGNGHAAAQVWADASGALAGAPRTVQRGQRYLVTVTDFKRNGRIAASLCEVAGLAHAWSGGAASQPYSDAKGPDASRMVWAFALRQFRADA
;
A
#
# COMPACT_ATOMS: atom_id res chain seq x y z
N MET A 1 55.19 8.95 6.37
CA MET A 1 54.41 7.95 7.17
C MET A 1 52.92 8.20 6.97
N ALA A 2 52.26 7.44 6.09
CA ALA A 2 50.87 7.62 5.73
C ALA A 2 49.98 6.71 6.62
N ARG A 3 49.10 7.32 7.44
CA ARG A 3 48.12 6.63 8.27
C ARG A 3 46.96 6.15 7.38
N ARG A 4 46.88 4.84 7.19
CA ARG A 4 45.70 4.18 6.58
C ARG A 4 44.47 4.33 7.48
N ILE A 5 43.46 5.07 7.03
CA ILE A 5 42.16 5.13 7.68
C ILE A 5 41.43 3.82 7.39
N ARG A 6 41.25 3.00 8.43
CA ARG A 6 40.40 1.81 8.40
C ARG A 6 38.93 2.25 8.17
N LYS A 7 38.34 1.92 7.02
CA LYS A 7 36.89 2.00 6.82
C LYS A 7 36.20 1.02 7.76
N SER A 8 35.55 1.52 8.78
CA SER A 8 34.70 0.73 9.69
C SER A 8 33.47 0.25 8.92
N LEU A 9 33.38 -1.07 8.76
CA LEU A 9 32.20 -1.78 8.25
C LEU A 9 31.14 -1.84 9.37
N PHE A 10 30.40 -0.76 9.59
CA PHE A 10 29.17 -0.85 10.38
C PHE A 10 28.08 -1.47 9.50
N ALA A 11 27.92 -2.79 9.58
CA ALA A 11 26.74 -3.46 9.07
C ALA A 11 25.51 -2.86 9.78
N ASN A 12 24.62 -2.23 9.02
CA ASN A 12 23.42 -1.59 9.55
C ASN A 12 22.46 -2.70 10.06
N PRO A 13 22.28 -2.88 11.41
CA PRO A 13 21.51 -3.99 11.97
C PRO A 13 20.03 -3.97 11.54
N PHE A 14 19.53 -2.82 11.11
CA PHE A 14 18.20 -2.68 10.57
C PHE A 14 18.04 -3.40 9.21
N LYS A 15 19.09 -3.37 8.38
CA LYS A 15 19.08 -4.07 7.08
C LYS A 15 18.99 -5.58 7.24
N SER A 16 19.70 -6.14 8.22
CA SER A 16 19.68 -7.59 8.47
C SER A 16 18.38 -8.04 9.13
N ALA A 17 17.86 -7.31 10.11
CA ALA A 17 16.62 -7.64 10.80
C ALA A 17 15.40 -7.51 9.87
N LEU A 18 15.31 -6.45 9.07
CA LEU A 18 14.20 -6.29 8.11
C LEU A 18 14.29 -7.31 6.97
N ARG A 19 15.50 -7.66 6.51
CA ARG A 19 15.71 -8.72 5.52
C ARG A 19 15.31 -10.10 6.05
N ALA A 20 15.63 -10.41 7.31
CA ALA A 20 15.23 -11.65 7.97
C ALA A 20 13.69 -11.73 8.11
N LEU A 21 13.05 -10.65 8.54
CA LEU A 21 11.60 -10.59 8.70
C LEU A 21 10.86 -10.71 7.35
N THR A 22 11.34 -10.02 6.31
CA THR A 22 10.73 -10.11 4.97
C THR A 22 10.96 -11.46 4.32
N GLN A 23 12.15 -12.08 4.48
CA GLN A 23 12.42 -13.42 4.00
C GLN A 23 11.60 -14.49 4.73
N ALA A 24 11.42 -14.36 6.05
CA ALA A 24 10.58 -15.25 6.83
C ALA A 24 9.10 -15.17 6.40
N ALA A 25 8.59 -13.96 6.16
CA ALA A 25 7.22 -13.76 5.67
C ALA A 25 7.00 -14.36 4.27
N VAL A 26 7.94 -14.13 3.34
CA VAL A 26 7.88 -14.72 1.98
C VAL A 26 7.98 -16.25 2.03
N LYS A 27 8.83 -16.80 2.92
CA LYS A 27 8.97 -18.25 3.11
C LYS A 27 7.69 -18.86 3.70
N ALA A 28 7.07 -18.21 4.69
CA ALA A 28 5.80 -18.65 5.27
C ALA A 28 4.66 -18.62 4.25
N THR A 29 4.56 -17.57 3.44
CA THR A 29 3.54 -17.46 2.37
C THR A 29 3.76 -18.52 1.29
N ARG A 30 5.00 -18.77 0.85
CA ARG A 30 5.32 -19.85 -0.09
C ARG A 30 4.99 -21.25 0.48
N GLN A 31 5.29 -21.49 1.75
CA GLN A 31 4.97 -22.78 2.40
C GLN A 31 3.45 -23.00 2.52
N ALA A 32 2.68 -21.96 2.85
CA ALA A 32 1.23 -22.02 2.91
C ALA A 32 0.60 -22.33 1.54
N VAL A 33 1.07 -21.65 0.48
CA VAL A 33 0.64 -21.90 -0.91
C VAL A 33 0.99 -23.32 -1.36
N THR A 34 2.21 -23.79 -1.08
CA THR A 34 2.64 -25.15 -1.45
C THR A 34 1.84 -26.22 -0.69
N LYS A 35 1.53 -25.99 0.60
CA LYS A 35 0.72 -26.92 1.41
C LYS A 35 -0.73 -26.98 0.92
N ALA A 36 -1.31 -25.82 0.53
CA ALA A 36 -2.65 -25.74 -0.05
C ALA A 36 -2.72 -26.45 -1.42
N SER A 37 -1.73 -26.22 -2.30
CA SER A 37 -1.63 -26.87 -3.60
C SER A 37 -1.47 -28.39 -3.49
N ARG A 38 -0.63 -28.90 -2.56
CA ARG A 38 -0.47 -30.34 -2.31
C ARG A 38 -1.76 -30.96 -1.76
N LYS A 39 -2.51 -30.24 -0.93
CA LYS A 39 -3.82 -30.72 -0.42
C LYS A 39 -4.87 -30.80 -1.53
N ALA A 40 -4.91 -29.81 -2.43
CA ALA A 40 -5.81 -29.81 -3.59
C ALA A 40 -5.48 -30.93 -4.59
N VAL A 41 -4.19 -31.14 -4.91
CA VAL A 41 -3.76 -32.27 -5.77
C VAL A 41 -4.10 -33.62 -5.15
N ARG A 42 -3.93 -33.80 -3.84
CA ARG A 42 -4.27 -35.04 -3.13
C ARG A 42 -5.77 -35.34 -3.08
N GLN A 43 -6.63 -34.31 -3.17
CA GLN A 43 -8.09 -34.50 -3.30
C GLN A 43 -8.52 -34.85 -4.72
N LEU A 44 -7.79 -34.42 -5.75
CA LEU A 44 -8.06 -34.74 -7.16
C LEU A 44 -7.52 -36.12 -7.58
N THR A 45 -6.63 -36.75 -6.80
CA THR A 45 -6.01 -38.03 -7.10
C THR A 45 -6.60 -39.23 -6.31
N LYS A 46 -7.76 -39.09 -5.68
CA LYS A 46 -8.44 -40.26 -5.11
C LYS A 46 -9.07 -41.09 -6.26
N PRO A 47 -8.67 -42.35 -6.46
CA PRO A 47 -9.19 -43.18 -7.56
C PRO A 47 -10.65 -43.53 -7.30
N ALA A 48 -11.54 -43.10 -8.18
CA ALA A 48 -12.88 -43.66 -8.27
C ALA A 48 -12.79 -45.07 -8.90
N ARG A 49 -12.96 -46.10 -8.13
CA ARG A 49 -13.14 -47.48 -8.63
C ARG A 49 -14.49 -47.55 -9.35
N ARG A 50 -14.47 -47.57 -10.68
CA ARG A 50 -15.47 -48.27 -11.50
C ARG A 50 -14.85 -48.72 -12.81
N ALA A 51 -15.13 -49.97 -13.14
CA ALA A 51 -14.59 -50.74 -14.26
C ALA A 51 -15.13 -50.25 -15.62
N ALA A 52 -14.26 -50.24 -16.66
CA ALA A 52 -14.63 -50.38 -18.06
C ALA A 52 -13.43 -50.89 -18.88
N LYS A 53 -13.73 -51.82 -19.78
CA LYS A 53 -12.85 -52.66 -20.63
C LYS A 53 -12.01 -51.84 -21.64
N PRO A 54 -10.90 -52.42 -22.15
CA PRO A 54 -9.95 -51.70 -23.04
C PRO A 54 -10.42 -51.73 -24.50
N MET A 55 -10.32 -50.60 -25.19
CA MET A 55 -10.26 -50.52 -26.67
C MET A 55 -8.91 -49.97 -27.12
N ALA A 56 -8.22 -50.76 -27.89
CA ALA A 56 -6.93 -50.46 -28.51
C ALA A 56 -7.05 -49.34 -29.56
N ARG A 57 -6.18 -48.34 -29.53
CA ARG A 57 -5.98 -47.43 -30.65
C ARG A 57 -4.50 -47.04 -30.85
N LYS A 58 -4.11 -47.12 -32.14
CA LYS A 58 -2.77 -47.08 -32.71
C LYS A 58 -1.95 -45.81 -32.33
N VAL A 59 -0.66 -46.08 -32.10
CA VAL A 59 0.41 -45.11 -31.85
C VAL A 59 0.82 -44.43 -33.16
N ALA A 60 0.84 -43.10 -33.21
CA ALA A 60 1.49 -42.30 -34.24
C ALA A 60 2.78 -41.67 -33.67
N LYS A 61 3.87 -41.72 -34.44
CA LYS A 61 5.21 -41.23 -34.11
C LYS A 61 5.27 -39.71 -33.99
N PRO A 62 6.15 -39.15 -33.12
CA PRO A 62 6.29 -37.69 -32.95
C PRO A 62 7.20 -37.11 -34.03
N ALA A 63 6.80 -35.95 -34.56
CA ALA A 63 7.56 -35.12 -35.50
C ALA A 63 8.52 -34.18 -34.75
N ALA A 64 9.69 -33.96 -35.37
CA ALA A 64 10.82 -33.21 -34.84
C ALA A 64 10.52 -31.74 -34.52
N MET A 65 11.01 -31.32 -33.37
CA MET A 65 10.90 -29.96 -32.83
C MET A 65 11.94 -29.03 -33.50
N ARG A 66 11.51 -28.07 -34.29
CA ARG A 66 12.35 -26.99 -34.84
C ARG A 66 12.61 -25.94 -33.72
N ARG A 67 13.91 -25.71 -33.46
CA ARG A 67 14.39 -24.60 -32.61
C ARG A 67 14.11 -23.26 -33.32
N ASN A 68 13.23 -22.45 -32.80
CA ASN A 68 13.08 -21.04 -33.17
C ASN A 68 13.95 -20.15 -32.30
N LYS A 69 14.76 -19.32 -32.96
CA LYS A 69 15.61 -18.26 -32.45
C LYS A 69 14.71 -17.11 -31.92
N PRO A 70 15.03 -16.43 -30.81
CA PRO A 70 14.20 -15.31 -30.36
C PRO A 70 14.47 -14.07 -31.21
N THR A 71 13.47 -13.64 -31.95
CA THR A 71 13.43 -12.33 -32.59
C THR A 71 12.91 -11.32 -31.55
N ALA A 72 13.61 -10.19 -31.41
CA ALA A 72 13.18 -9.05 -30.63
C ALA A 72 11.88 -8.50 -31.20
N ALA A 73 10.76 -8.74 -30.51
CA ALA A 73 9.48 -8.17 -30.85
C ALA A 73 9.31 -6.85 -30.09
N GLY A 74 9.22 -5.76 -30.82
CA GLY A 74 8.82 -4.46 -30.34
C GLY A 74 7.45 -4.53 -29.67
N ALA A 75 7.33 -3.88 -28.52
CA ALA A 75 6.07 -3.74 -27.79
C ALA A 75 5.08 -2.90 -28.61
N SER A 76 4.19 -3.55 -29.35
CA SER A 76 2.98 -2.93 -29.86
C SER A 76 2.02 -2.74 -28.67
N ALA A 77 1.83 -1.50 -28.26
CA ALA A 77 0.77 -1.11 -27.35
C ALA A 77 -0.59 -1.28 -28.04
N GLY A 78 -1.19 -2.45 -27.88
CA GLY A 78 -2.60 -2.65 -28.20
C GLY A 78 -3.44 -1.79 -27.27
N THR A 79 -4.00 -0.70 -27.78
CA THR A 79 -4.96 0.17 -27.10
C THR A 79 -6.29 -0.55 -26.98
N ASN A 80 -6.50 -1.32 -25.91
CA ASN A 80 -7.83 -1.69 -25.47
C ASN A 80 -8.52 -0.41 -24.95
N ALA A 81 -9.38 0.19 -25.73
CA ALA A 81 -10.09 1.45 -25.44
C ALA A 81 -10.90 1.44 -24.12
N GLY A 82 -11.03 0.28 -23.45
CA GLY A 82 -11.73 0.12 -22.17
C GLY A 82 -10.85 -0.04 -20.93
N ALA A 83 -9.52 -0.10 -21.05
CA ALA A 83 -8.65 -0.53 -19.94
C ALA A 83 -7.97 0.62 -19.17
N GLY A 84 -8.04 1.89 -19.63
CA GLY A 84 -7.23 3.00 -19.10
C GLY A 84 -5.76 2.91 -19.50
N ALA A 85 -4.97 3.91 -19.14
CA ALA A 85 -3.57 4.02 -19.54
C ALA A 85 -2.67 4.33 -18.34
N SER A 86 -1.52 3.65 -18.29
CA SER A 86 -0.46 3.94 -17.33
C SER A 86 0.72 4.62 -18.00
N THR A 87 1.19 5.73 -17.44
CA THR A 87 2.35 6.48 -17.92
C THR A 87 3.36 6.67 -16.81
N ARG A 88 4.65 6.67 -17.14
CA ARG A 88 5.71 6.99 -16.18
C ARG A 88 5.97 8.49 -16.17
N GLY A 89 6.20 9.03 -14.99
CA GLY A 89 6.56 10.42 -14.79
C GLY A 89 7.71 10.56 -13.79
N VAL A 90 8.28 11.76 -13.77
CA VAL A 90 9.31 12.16 -12.80
C VAL A 90 8.97 13.57 -12.34
N ALA A 91 8.93 13.76 -11.02
CA ALA A 91 8.82 15.06 -10.39
C ALA A 91 10.13 15.41 -9.67
N LEU A 92 10.52 16.69 -9.71
CA LEU A 92 11.67 17.20 -8.95
C LEU A 92 11.17 17.70 -7.60
N GLY A 93 11.81 17.26 -6.53
CA GLY A 93 11.47 17.64 -5.17
C GLY A 93 12.70 17.70 -4.26
N PRO A 94 12.54 18.05 -2.98
CA PRO A 94 13.66 18.24 -2.04
C PRO A 94 14.51 16.99 -1.77
N SER A 95 14.01 15.79 -2.07
CA SER A 95 14.78 14.54 -1.99
C SER A 95 15.38 14.12 -3.35
N GLY A 96 15.35 15.00 -4.35
CA GLY A 96 15.78 14.72 -5.72
C GLY A 96 14.63 14.34 -6.64
N ALA A 97 14.95 13.67 -7.75
CA ALA A 97 13.98 13.21 -8.72
C ALA A 97 13.11 12.07 -8.12
N ARG A 98 11.79 12.22 -8.14
CA ARG A 98 10.83 11.23 -7.68
C ARG A 98 10.12 10.61 -8.88
N ARG A 99 10.41 9.35 -9.18
CA ARG A 99 9.68 8.61 -10.20
C ARG A 99 8.30 8.23 -9.70
N TYR A 100 7.35 8.17 -10.62
CA TYR A 100 6.01 7.68 -10.34
C TYR A 100 5.40 7.01 -11.58
N LEU A 101 4.43 6.14 -11.34
CA LEU A 101 3.50 5.66 -12.36
C LEU A 101 2.18 6.41 -12.17
N LEU A 102 1.58 6.90 -13.25
CA LEU A 102 0.26 7.53 -13.25
C LEU A 102 -0.70 6.67 -14.08
N PHE A 103 -1.77 6.21 -13.45
CA PHE A 103 -2.88 5.57 -14.14
C PHE A 103 -3.98 6.59 -14.41
N LYS A 104 -4.46 6.61 -15.66
CA LYS A 104 -5.61 7.40 -16.11
C LYS A 104 -6.75 6.47 -16.51
N PRO A 105 -7.98 6.67 -15.99
CA PRO A 105 -9.13 5.86 -16.38
C PRO A 105 -9.48 6.08 -17.84
N PRO A 106 -10.22 5.13 -18.48
CA PRO A 106 -10.72 5.32 -19.83
C PRO A 106 -11.63 6.56 -19.90
N GLY A 107 -11.60 7.28 -21.01
CA GLY A 107 -12.42 8.47 -21.19
C GLY A 107 -12.01 9.70 -20.38
N ALA A 108 -10.89 9.66 -19.65
CA ALA A 108 -10.34 10.82 -18.94
C ALA A 108 -10.08 11.98 -19.92
N ARG A 109 -10.95 12.97 -19.89
CA ARG A 109 -10.88 14.18 -20.75
C ARG A 109 -10.32 15.35 -19.94
N LYS A 110 -9.61 16.27 -20.62
CA LYS A 110 -9.05 17.49 -19.99
C LYS A 110 -10.12 18.44 -19.43
N ALA A 111 -11.39 18.32 -19.87
CA ALA A 111 -12.45 19.26 -19.56
C ALA A 111 -13.03 19.15 -18.12
N ALA A 112 -12.86 18.03 -17.43
CA ALA A 112 -13.33 17.86 -16.06
C ALA A 112 -12.21 17.26 -15.19
N PRO A 113 -11.68 18.02 -14.22
CA PRO A 113 -10.67 17.51 -13.29
C PRO A 113 -11.20 16.29 -12.54
N LEU A 114 -10.34 15.24 -12.46
CA LEU A 114 -10.69 13.98 -11.81
C LEU A 114 -10.11 13.90 -10.39
N PRO A 115 -10.79 13.22 -9.46
CA PRO A 115 -10.21 12.91 -8.16
C PRO A 115 -8.87 12.17 -8.30
N LEU A 116 -7.94 12.40 -7.38
CA LEU A 116 -6.63 11.78 -7.35
C LEU A 116 -6.46 10.92 -6.10
N LEU A 117 -6.09 9.66 -6.29
CA LEU A 117 -5.64 8.79 -5.21
C LEU A 117 -4.12 8.57 -5.31
N VAL A 118 -3.42 8.88 -4.22
CA VAL A 118 -1.97 8.64 -4.07
C VAL A 118 -1.78 7.30 -3.38
N MET A 119 -1.04 6.36 -4.00
CA MET A 119 -0.84 5.01 -3.47
C MET A 119 0.64 4.76 -3.17
N LEU A 120 1.00 4.61 -1.89
CA LEU A 120 2.37 4.43 -1.41
C LEU A 120 2.65 2.98 -1.07
N HIS A 121 3.59 2.36 -1.79
CA HIS A 121 3.93 0.94 -1.65
C HIS A 121 4.64 0.61 -0.34
N GLY A 122 4.62 -0.66 0.05
CA GLY A 122 5.39 -1.20 1.18
C GLY A 122 6.87 -1.45 0.82
N CYS A 123 7.65 -1.84 1.83
CA CYS A 123 9.03 -2.28 1.63
C CYS A 123 9.10 -3.45 0.65
N ALA A 124 10.18 -3.53 -0.13
CA ALA A 124 10.43 -4.56 -1.15
C ALA A 124 9.41 -4.59 -2.30
N GLN A 125 8.58 -3.56 -2.42
CA GLN A 125 7.69 -3.32 -3.56
C GLN A 125 8.19 -2.12 -4.39
N ASP A 126 7.62 -1.97 -5.57
CA ASP A 126 7.67 -0.80 -6.42
C ASP A 126 6.26 -0.39 -6.88
N ALA A 127 6.15 0.66 -7.68
CA ALA A 127 4.87 1.16 -8.18
C ALA A 127 4.07 0.10 -8.94
N ASN A 128 4.72 -0.71 -9.79
CA ASN A 128 4.04 -1.74 -10.58
C ASN A 128 3.57 -2.91 -9.72
N ALA A 129 4.43 -3.40 -8.82
CA ALA A 129 4.12 -4.49 -7.90
C ALA A 129 2.94 -4.12 -7.00
N PHE A 130 2.91 -2.89 -6.47
CA PHE A 130 1.82 -2.44 -5.61
C PHE A 130 0.53 -2.20 -6.39
N ALA A 131 0.60 -1.64 -7.60
CA ALA A 131 -0.58 -1.49 -8.47
C ALA A 131 -1.20 -2.85 -8.82
N ALA A 132 -0.36 -3.86 -9.14
CA ALA A 132 -0.82 -5.22 -9.39
C ALA A 132 -1.42 -5.88 -8.14
N SER A 133 -0.78 -5.72 -6.98
CA SER A 133 -1.21 -6.27 -5.69
C SER A 133 -2.58 -5.75 -5.28
N THR A 134 -2.79 -4.44 -5.32
CA THR A 134 -4.03 -3.80 -4.88
C THR A 134 -5.16 -3.87 -5.90
N ARG A 135 -4.85 -4.04 -7.18
CA ARG A 135 -5.81 -3.93 -8.30
C ARG A 135 -6.55 -2.57 -8.35
N MET A 136 -5.98 -1.53 -7.74
CA MET A 136 -6.61 -0.21 -7.66
C MET A 136 -6.86 0.41 -9.04
N ASN A 137 -5.98 0.15 -10.02
CA ASN A 137 -6.18 0.64 -11.39
C ASN A 137 -7.48 0.12 -12.04
N ARG A 138 -7.89 -1.13 -11.71
CA ARG A 138 -9.17 -1.68 -12.20
C ARG A 138 -10.35 -0.93 -11.59
N LEU A 139 -10.27 -0.63 -10.29
CA LEU A 139 -11.29 0.15 -9.61
C LEU A 139 -11.34 1.58 -10.18
N ALA A 140 -10.19 2.19 -10.38
CA ALA A 140 -10.06 3.53 -10.95
C ALA A 140 -10.62 3.61 -12.37
N ALA A 141 -10.44 2.56 -13.20
CA ALA A 141 -11.01 2.47 -14.52
C ALA A 141 -12.57 2.44 -14.50
N THR A 142 -13.16 1.80 -13.49
CA THR A 142 -14.61 1.68 -13.34
C THR A 142 -15.23 2.94 -12.71
N GLU A 143 -14.55 3.51 -11.68
CA GLU A 143 -15.08 4.60 -10.86
C GLU A 143 -14.69 6.01 -11.38
N GLY A 144 -13.75 6.10 -12.34
CA GLY A 144 -13.39 7.36 -12.99
C GLY A 144 -12.47 8.27 -12.16
N PHE A 145 -11.37 7.75 -11.59
CA PHE A 145 -10.39 8.57 -10.88
C PHE A 145 -8.94 8.25 -11.31
N LEU A 146 -8.04 9.20 -11.04
CA LEU A 146 -6.60 9.06 -11.30
C LEU A 146 -5.92 8.36 -10.13
N VAL A 147 -4.91 7.54 -10.43
CA VAL A 147 -4.05 6.95 -9.39
C VAL A 147 -2.59 7.27 -9.69
N ILE A 148 -1.92 7.95 -8.75
CA ILE A 148 -0.48 8.12 -8.79
C ILE A 148 0.18 7.12 -7.83
N TRP A 149 1.25 6.48 -8.31
CA TRP A 149 2.06 5.50 -7.59
C TRP A 149 3.49 6.03 -7.49
N PRO A 150 3.82 6.88 -6.52
CA PRO A 150 5.20 7.30 -6.27
C PRO A 150 6.08 6.08 -5.96
N GLU A 151 7.34 6.12 -6.40
CA GLU A 151 8.29 5.02 -6.22
C GLU A 151 9.47 5.46 -5.36
N GLN A 152 9.80 4.66 -4.33
CA GLN A 152 10.96 4.95 -3.49
C GLN A 152 12.25 4.59 -4.20
N GLU A 153 13.22 5.50 -4.15
CA GLU A 153 14.52 5.31 -4.76
C GLU A 153 15.36 4.29 -3.95
N LYS A 154 15.88 3.27 -4.63
CA LYS A 154 16.75 2.25 -3.99
C LYS A 154 18.05 2.85 -3.44
N LEU A 155 18.52 3.97 -3.99
CA LEU A 155 19.67 4.72 -3.45
C LEU A 155 19.33 5.39 -2.11
N ALA A 156 18.09 5.86 -1.92
CA ALA A 156 17.64 6.42 -0.65
C ALA A 156 17.42 5.34 0.42
N ASN A 157 16.93 4.18 0.01
CA ASN A 157 16.76 3.00 0.87
C ASN A 157 16.88 1.72 0.04
N SER A 158 17.90 0.89 0.31
CA SER A 158 18.19 -0.31 -0.48
C SER A 158 17.09 -1.38 -0.47
N GLN A 159 16.17 -1.33 0.52
CA GLN A 159 14.99 -2.18 0.59
C GLN A 159 13.76 -1.56 -0.11
N GLY A 160 13.91 -0.37 -0.70
CA GLY A 160 12.79 0.39 -1.25
C GLY A 160 11.77 0.81 -0.19
N CYS A 161 12.13 0.83 1.10
CA CYS A 161 11.24 1.32 2.15
C CYS A 161 11.23 2.85 2.17
N TRP A 162 10.08 3.43 2.42
CA TRP A 162 9.98 4.84 2.77
C TRP A 162 10.64 5.08 4.13
N ASN A 163 11.39 6.19 4.26
CA ASN A 163 12.11 6.52 5.49
C ASN A 163 11.23 7.34 6.46
N TRP A 164 9.95 6.98 6.59
CA TRP A 164 8.90 7.65 7.36
C TRP A 164 9.31 7.97 8.81
N PHE A 165 10.19 7.17 9.39
CA PHE A 165 10.69 7.31 10.75
C PHE A 165 11.84 8.29 10.90
N ASP A 166 12.55 8.64 9.83
CA ASP A 166 13.77 9.47 9.88
C ASP A 166 13.43 10.97 9.89
N THR A 167 12.70 11.35 10.94
CA THR A 167 12.26 12.74 11.17
C THR A 167 13.38 13.60 11.74
N ARG A 168 14.30 13.01 12.52
CA ARG A 168 15.42 13.72 13.13
C ARG A 168 16.41 14.26 12.11
N SER A 169 16.75 13.51 11.07
CA SER A 169 17.61 13.99 9.98
C SER A 169 16.84 14.83 8.93
N GLY A 170 15.52 14.88 9.05
CA GLY A 170 14.63 15.55 8.09
C GLY A 170 14.40 14.74 6.80
N ARG A 171 14.93 13.53 6.65
CA ARG A 171 14.78 12.71 5.44
C ARG A 171 13.31 12.36 5.18
N ALA A 172 12.55 11.99 6.22
CA ALA A 172 11.13 11.72 6.11
C ALA A 172 10.35 12.91 5.52
N PHE A 173 10.68 14.12 5.96
CA PHE A 173 10.04 15.35 5.47
C PHE A 173 10.42 15.69 4.04
N LYS A 174 11.69 15.46 3.64
CA LYS A 174 12.13 15.64 2.25
C LYS A 174 11.45 14.65 1.30
N GLU A 175 11.27 13.38 1.72
CA GLU A 175 10.51 12.39 0.95
C GLU A 175 9.04 12.80 0.82
N ALA A 176 8.41 13.24 1.91
CA ALA A 176 7.04 13.75 1.90
C ALA A 176 6.89 14.95 0.94
N ALA A 177 7.76 15.94 1.03
CA ALA A 177 7.75 17.10 0.13
C ALA A 177 7.93 16.73 -1.35
N SER A 178 8.75 15.70 -1.65
CA SER A 178 8.92 15.22 -3.03
C SER A 178 7.67 14.49 -3.55
N ILE A 179 6.86 13.88 -2.67
CA ILE A 179 5.56 13.33 -3.05
C ILE A 179 4.56 14.45 -3.33
N ILE A 180 4.54 15.51 -2.51
CA ILE A 180 3.71 16.71 -2.79
C ILE A 180 4.06 17.31 -4.14
N ALA A 181 5.34 17.45 -4.47
CA ALA A 181 5.76 17.94 -5.79
C ALA A 181 5.26 17.05 -6.95
N ALA A 182 5.21 15.73 -6.74
CA ALA A 182 4.64 14.82 -7.74
C ALA A 182 3.11 14.97 -7.87
N ILE A 183 2.40 15.19 -6.76
CA ILE A 183 0.96 15.49 -6.75
C ILE A 183 0.70 16.79 -7.53
N ASP A 184 1.44 17.85 -7.23
CA ASP A 184 1.32 19.16 -7.89
C ASP A 184 1.53 19.06 -9.39
N GLN A 185 2.56 18.33 -9.81
CA GLN A 185 2.81 18.06 -11.22
C GLN A 185 1.65 17.31 -11.89
N VAL A 186 1.05 16.34 -11.21
CA VAL A 186 -0.10 15.58 -11.74
C VAL A 186 -1.34 16.47 -11.82
N CYS A 187 -1.60 17.29 -10.82
CA CYS A 187 -2.69 18.26 -10.86
C CYS A 187 -2.53 19.25 -12.04
N ALA A 188 -1.35 19.83 -12.17
CA ALA A 188 -1.08 20.84 -13.20
C ALA A 188 -1.10 20.27 -14.64
N ARG A 189 -0.62 19.02 -14.84
CA ARG A 189 -0.37 18.50 -16.21
C ARG A 189 -1.32 17.41 -16.65
N HIS A 190 -2.04 16.77 -15.72
CA HIS A 190 -2.82 15.56 -16.02
C HIS A 190 -4.30 15.66 -15.66
N GLY A 191 -4.77 16.83 -15.26
CA GLY A 191 -6.18 17.08 -14.99
C GLY A 191 -6.67 16.41 -13.69
N ALA A 192 -5.80 16.29 -12.68
CA ALA A 192 -6.24 15.95 -11.34
C ALA A 192 -6.81 17.17 -10.63
N ASP A 193 -7.85 16.95 -9.84
CA ASP A 193 -8.46 17.98 -9.01
C ASP A 193 -7.70 18.15 -7.70
N PRO A 194 -7.04 19.28 -7.45
CA PRO A 194 -6.30 19.50 -6.23
C PRO A 194 -7.19 19.55 -4.97
N ALA A 195 -8.49 19.82 -5.12
CA ALA A 195 -9.45 19.82 -4.03
C ALA A 195 -9.96 18.41 -3.67
N ARG A 196 -9.71 17.40 -4.52
CA ARG A 196 -10.15 16.01 -4.33
C ARG A 196 -8.98 15.03 -4.38
N VAL A 197 -8.01 15.21 -3.45
CA VAL A 197 -6.84 14.33 -3.31
C VAL A 197 -6.99 13.49 -2.03
N ALA A 198 -6.74 12.19 -2.15
CA ALA A 198 -6.62 11.27 -1.02
C ALA A 198 -5.30 10.50 -1.10
N VAL A 199 -4.79 10.04 0.04
CA VAL A 199 -3.55 9.26 0.12
C VAL A 199 -3.77 7.96 0.87
N ALA A 200 -3.21 6.87 0.36
CA ALA A 200 -3.24 5.56 0.98
C ALA A 200 -1.90 4.85 0.83
N GLY A 201 -1.63 3.88 1.70
CA GLY A 201 -0.41 3.10 1.58
C GLY A 201 -0.45 1.80 2.38
N LEU A 202 0.57 0.97 2.13
CA LEU A 202 0.81 -0.28 2.85
C LEU A 202 2.09 -0.18 3.68
N SER A 203 2.07 -0.60 4.94
CA SER A 203 3.29 -0.74 5.77
C SER A 203 4.06 0.60 5.88
N ALA A 204 5.31 0.65 5.43
CA ALA A 204 6.09 1.89 5.39
C ALA A 204 5.39 3.00 4.56
N GLY A 205 4.68 2.63 3.47
CA GLY A 205 3.88 3.55 2.68
C GLY A 205 2.66 4.09 3.44
N ALA A 206 2.03 3.27 4.28
CA ALA A 206 0.94 3.71 5.16
C ALA A 206 1.43 4.71 6.21
N SER A 207 2.60 4.44 6.80
CA SER A 207 3.20 5.36 7.78
C SER A 207 3.59 6.69 7.14
N LEU A 208 4.10 6.66 5.89
CA LEU A 208 4.38 7.90 5.15
C LEU A 208 3.09 8.63 4.73
N ALA A 209 2.01 7.91 4.38
CA ALA A 209 0.71 8.52 4.08
C ALA A 209 0.17 9.31 5.28
N ALA A 210 0.26 8.74 6.49
CA ALA A 210 -0.13 9.44 7.70
C ALA A 210 0.79 10.64 8.01
N LEU A 211 2.11 10.51 7.79
CA LEU A 211 3.04 11.63 7.94
C LEU A 211 2.74 12.77 6.95
N LEU A 212 2.41 12.45 5.70
CA LEU A 212 1.98 13.44 4.70
C LEU A 212 0.75 14.22 5.19
N ALA A 213 -0.23 13.51 5.72
CA ALA A 213 -1.47 14.10 6.18
C ALA A 213 -1.29 14.99 7.42
N THR A 214 -0.35 14.66 8.32
CA THR A 214 -0.05 15.55 9.46
C THR A 214 0.81 16.75 9.08
N ARG A 215 1.59 16.65 7.99
CA ARG A 215 2.48 17.71 7.54
C ARG A 215 1.83 18.68 6.55
N TYR A 216 0.87 18.18 5.76
CA TYR A 216 0.16 18.88 4.69
C TYR A 216 -1.34 18.56 4.77
N PRO A 217 -2.00 18.82 5.92
CA PRO A 217 -3.38 18.39 6.14
C PRO A 217 -4.36 18.99 5.13
N GLU A 218 -4.10 20.20 4.65
CA GLU A 218 -4.91 20.92 3.66
C GLU A 218 -4.89 20.27 2.27
N ARG A 219 -3.90 19.41 2.01
CA ARG A 219 -3.71 18.78 0.70
C ARG A 219 -4.55 17.51 0.51
N PHE A 220 -5.11 16.97 1.60
CA PHE A 220 -5.79 15.67 1.56
C PHE A 220 -7.17 15.73 2.17
N LYS A 221 -8.15 15.19 1.48
CA LYS A 221 -9.52 15.02 1.99
C LYS A 221 -9.71 13.72 2.76
N ALA A 222 -8.84 12.73 2.55
CA ALA A 222 -8.86 11.46 3.25
C ALA A 222 -7.48 10.81 3.26
N VAL A 223 -7.23 10.02 4.31
CA VAL A 223 -6.01 9.22 4.48
C VAL A 223 -6.40 7.77 4.76
N ALA A 224 -5.68 6.80 4.20
CA ALA A 224 -5.84 5.40 4.55
C ALA A 224 -4.50 4.74 4.87
N MET A 225 -4.42 4.13 6.03
CA MET A 225 -3.29 3.33 6.50
C MET A 225 -3.64 1.86 6.46
N HIS A 226 -2.91 1.05 5.70
CA HIS A 226 -2.99 -0.41 5.77
C HIS A 226 -1.72 -0.97 6.43
N SER A 227 -1.85 -1.59 7.61
CA SER A 227 -0.73 -2.20 8.35
C SER A 227 0.45 -1.24 8.59
N GLY A 228 0.17 0.01 8.93
CA GLY A 228 1.15 1.08 9.16
C GLY A 228 1.36 1.41 10.63
N ILE A 229 2.21 2.41 10.87
CA ILE A 229 2.59 2.93 12.20
C ILE A 229 2.32 4.44 12.20
N ALA A 230 1.69 4.95 13.25
CA ALA A 230 1.39 6.37 13.39
C ALA A 230 2.64 7.26 13.37
N PRO A 231 2.57 8.49 12.84
CA PRO A 231 3.63 9.49 12.98
C PRO A 231 3.96 9.73 14.47
N GLY A 232 5.19 10.12 14.75
CA GLY A 232 5.64 10.37 16.13
C GLY A 232 6.03 9.11 16.93
N THR A 233 5.71 7.90 16.44
CA THR A 233 6.07 6.64 17.14
C THR A 233 7.58 6.32 17.05
N ALA A 234 8.26 6.75 15.98
CA ALA A 234 9.66 6.47 15.76
C ALA A 234 10.40 7.68 15.17
N GLN A 235 11.70 7.80 15.48
CA GLN A 235 12.58 8.87 15.03
C GLN A 235 13.91 8.35 14.44
N SER A 236 14.11 7.04 14.43
CA SER A 236 15.29 6.37 13.90
C SER A 236 14.97 4.94 13.48
N ALA A 237 15.87 4.30 12.74
CA ALA A 237 15.71 2.90 12.32
C ALA A 237 15.53 1.94 13.52
N ALA A 238 16.27 2.13 14.61
CA ALA A 238 16.13 1.29 15.81
C ALA A 238 14.75 1.47 16.48
N THR A 239 14.29 2.71 16.63
CA THR A 239 12.97 3.00 17.19
C THR A 239 11.82 2.57 16.27
N ALA A 240 12.03 2.58 14.95
CA ALA A 240 11.06 2.05 13.98
C ALA A 240 10.87 0.54 14.14
N LEU A 241 11.98 -0.23 14.33
CA LEU A 241 11.88 -1.66 14.59
C LEU A 241 11.14 -1.96 15.90
N ALA A 242 11.42 -1.22 16.97
CA ALA A 242 10.72 -1.36 18.24
C ALA A 242 9.22 -1.01 18.10
N ALA A 243 8.88 0.03 17.31
CA ALA A 243 7.50 0.40 17.00
C ALA A 243 6.76 -0.69 16.23
N MET A 244 7.39 -1.28 15.20
CA MET A 244 6.82 -2.42 14.46
C MET A 244 6.41 -3.56 15.38
N GLN A 245 7.19 -3.83 16.43
CA GLN A 245 6.92 -4.86 17.43
C GLN A 245 5.93 -4.42 18.53
N GLY A 246 5.31 -3.26 18.42
CA GLY A 246 4.36 -2.73 19.41
C GLY A 246 5.02 -2.32 20.73
N ARG A 247 6.35 -2.12 20.75
CA ARG A 247 7.10 -1.73 21.95
C ARG A 247 7.20 -0.22 22.15
N ARG A 248 6.50 0.56 21.32
CA ARG A 248 6.47 2.02 21.38
C ARG A 248 5.05 2.50 21.08
N ALA A 249 4.58 3.43 21.88
CA ALA A 249 3.36 4.19 21.61
C ALA A 249 3.69 5.47 20.81
N PRO A 250 2.79 5.99 19.98
CA PRO A 250 2.93 7.31 19.39
C PRO A 250 2.86 8.39 20.49
N ALA A 251 3.67 9.44 20.32
CA ALA A 251 3.43 10.71 21.00
C ALA A 251 2.20 11.40 20.38
N ALA A 252 1.75 12.51 20.97
CA ALA A 252 0.75 13.36 20.33
C ALA A 252 1.17 13.66 18.87
N LEU A 253 0.19 13.71 17.97
CA LEU A 253 0.52 13.90 16.54
C LEU A 253 1.22 15.24 16.33
N PRO A 254 2.36 15.25 15.63
CA PRO A 254 3.02 16.47 15.27
C PRO A 254 2.25 17.17 14.15
N VAL A 255 1.16 17.80 14.46
CA VAL A 255 0.40 18.64 13.52
C VAL A 255 1.17 19.94 13.38
N THR A 256 2.08 20.03 12.43
CA THR A 256 2.88 21.22 12.17
C THR A 256 2.71 21.59 10.72
N LEU A 257 2.17 22.78 10.47
CA LEU A 257 2.11 23.34 9.12
C LEU A 257 3.50 23.58 8.56
N ALA A 258 3.67 23.37 7.26
CA ALA A 258 4.91 23.65 6.56
C ALA A 258 5.25 25.15 6.52
N GLY A 259 4.30 26.05 6.82
CA GLY A 259 4.42 27.51 6.75
C GLY A 259 4.22 28.27 8.06
N GLY A 260 3.97 27.60 9.19
CA GLY A 260 3.68 28.27 10.48
C GLY A 260 2.32 28.98 10.46
N GLY A 261 1.36 28.51 11.20
CA GLY A 261 -0.02 29.02 11.32
C GLY A 261 -0.85 28.05 12.15
N ASP A 262 -2.09 28.40 12.44
CA ASP A 262 -3.02 27.52 13.12
C ASP A 262 -3.19 26.24 12.28
N ALA A 263 -2.98 25.09 12.92
CA ALA A 263 -3.05 23.80 12.23
C ALA A 263 -4.49 23.55 11.74
N PRO A 264 -4.70 23.35 10.42
CA PRO A 264 -6.00 22.94 9.93
C PRO A 264 -6.37 21.58 10.53
N SER A 265 -7.66 21.26 10.55
CA SER A 265 -8.14 19.98 11.03
C SER A 265 -7.52 18.84 10.21
N LEU A 266 -7.11 17.76 10.89
CA LEU A 266 -6.60 16.56 10.22
C LEU A 266 -7.66 15.98 9.29
N PRO A 267 -7.28 15.53 8.08
CA PRO A 267 -8.19 14.79 7.21
C PRO A 267 -8.62 13.47 7.88
N PRO A 268 -9.84 12.99 7.67
CA PRO A 268 -10.31 11.73 8.23
C PRO A 268 -9.41 10.54 7.85
N LEU A 269 -9.17 9.64 8.81
CA LEU A 269 -8.28 8.49 8.69
C LEU A 269 -9.06 7.17 8.61
N LEU A 270 -8.78 6.34 7.63
CA LEU A 270 -9.13 4.92 7.61
C LEU A 270 -7.90 4.08 7.97
N VAL A 271 -8.00 3.25 9.01
CA VAL A 271 -6.99 2.24 9.36
C VAL A 271 -7.54 0.86 8.99
N VAL A 272 -6.79 0.09 8.21
CA VAL A 272 -7.04 -1.34 7.95
C VAL A 272 -5.86 -2.12 8.50
N HIS A 273 -6.09 -3.05 9.41
CA HIS A 273 -5.01 -3.83 10.04
C HIS A 273 -5.43 -5.28 10.25
N GLY A 274 -4.52 -6.21 9.99
CA GLY A 274 -4.76 -7.63 10.18
C GLY A 274 -4.47 -8.08 11.61
N SER A 275 -5.36 -8.85 12.23
CA SER A 275 -5.15 -9.36 13.59
C SER A 275 -4.00 -10.38 13.71
N ALA A 276 -3.59 -11.01 12.60
CA ALA A 276 -2.46 -11.94 12.52
C ALA A 276 -1.18 -11.30 11.94
N ASP A 277 -1.11 -9.97 11.88
CA ASP A 277 0.07 -9.26 11.38
C ASP A 277 1.25 -9.40 12.36
N ALA A 278 2.24 -10.22 11.97
CA ALA A 278 3.43 -10.49 12.76
C ALA A 278 4.60 -9.54 12.44
N ILE A 279 4.48 -8.70 11.39
CA ILE A 279 5.52 -7.75 10.96
C ILE A 279 5.30 -6.39 11.61
N VAL A 280 4.09 -5.84 11.46
CA VAL A 280 3.63 -4.65 12.17
C VAL A 280 2.51 -5.08 13.09
N ARG A 281 2.79 -5.18 14.40
CA ARG A 281 1.83 -5.69 15.38
C ARG A 281 0.50 -4.93 15.34
N PRO A 282 -0.66 -5.63 15.48
CA PRO A 282 -1.99 -5.03 15.34
C PRO A 282 -2.24 -3.82 16.25
N GLY A 283 -1.63 -3.79 17.44
CA GLY A 283 -1.68 -2.63 18.33
C GLY A 283 -1.25 -1.30 17.71
N ASN A 284 -0.44 -1.33 16.62
CA ASN A 284 -0.10 -0.11 15.89
C ASN A 284 -1.32 0.47 15.14
N GLY A 285 -2.23 -0.39 14.66
CA GLY A 285 -3.48 0.07 14.04
C GLY A 285 -4.39 0.77 15.04
N HIS A 286 -4.56 0.19 16.24
CA HIS A 286 -5.29 0.82 17.35
C HIS A 286 -4.68 2.16 17.75
N ALA A 287 -3.34 2.16 17.96
CA ALA A 287 -2.62 3.38 18.35
C ALA A 287 -2.75 4.48 17.29
N ALA A 288 -2.73 4.14 16.00
CA ALA A 288 -2.91 5.11 14.91
C ALA A 288 -4.32 5.72 14.92
N ALA A 289 -5.37 4.90 15.07
CA ALA A 289 -6.74 5.39 15.13
C ALA A 289 -6.98 6.25 16.38
N GLN A 290 -6.46 5.82 17.55
CA GLN A 290 -6.61 6.52 18.80
C GLN A 290 -5.94 7.89 18.79
N VAL A 291 -4.64 7.96 18.40
CA VAL A 291 -3.92 9.25 18.39
C VAL A 291 -4.51 10.24 17.39
N TRP A 292 -5.12 9.74 16.31
CA TRP A 292 -5.85 10.57 15.35
C TRP A 292 -7.17 11.08 15.90
N ALA A 293 -7.88 10.22 16.63
CA ALA A 293 -9.10 10.59 17.34
C ALA A 293 -8.83 11.62 18.42
N ASP A 294 -7.78 11.43 19.22
CA ASP A 294 -7.38 12.36 20.29
C ASP A 294 -7.05 13.74 19.71
N ALA A 295 -6.26 13.80 18.63
CA ALA A 295 -5.91 15.04 17.95
C ALA A 295 -7.13 15.76 17.34
N SER A 296 -8.18 15.01 17.03
CA SER A 296 -9.44 15.53 16.46
C SER A 296 -10.53 15.78 17.51
N GLY A 297 -10.30 15.43 18.78
CA GLY A 297 -11.33 15.46 19.83
C GLY A 297 -12.51 14.52 19.54
N ALA A 298 -12.24 13.36 18.92
CA ALA A 298 -13.26 12.39 18.56
C ALA A 298 -13.35 11.25 19.57
N LEU A 299 -14.54 10.70 19.76
CA LEU A 299 -14.81 9.60 20.67
C LEU A 299 -15.10 8.32 19.90
N ALA A 300 -14.66 7.18 20.46
CA ALA A 300 -14.94 5.87 19.92
C ALA A 300 -16.43 5.52 20.03
N GLY A 301 -17.03 5.08 18.95
CA GLY A 301 -18.35 4.45 18.93
C GLY A 301 -18.28 2.98 19.27
N ALA A 302 -19.44 2.34 19.41
CA ALA A 302 -19.52 0.90 19.59
C ALA A 302 -18.94 0.16 18.35
N PRO A 303 -18.08 -0.85 18.54
CA PRO A 303 -17.58 -1.64 17.44
C PRO A 303 -18.70 -2.44 16.76
N ARG A 304 -18.64 -2.58 15.45
CA ARG A 304 -19.56 -3.42 14.67
C ARG A 304 -18.78 -4.43 13.83
N THR A 305 -19.34 -5.60 13.71
CA THR A 305 -18.73 -6.68 12.94
C THR A 305 -19.40 -6.79 11.56
N VAL A 306 -18.60 -6.92 10.52
CA VAL A 306 -19.04 -7.05 9.13
C VAL A 306 -18.33 -8.22 8.47
N GLN A 307 -19.10 -9.10 7.80
CA GLN A 307 -18.55 -10.13 6.93
C GLN A 307 -19.27 -10.12 5.59
N ARG A 308 -18.54 -10.17 4.48
CA ARG A 308 -19.10 -10.21 3.12
C ARG A 308 -18.76 -11.53 2.46
N GLY A 309 -19.75 -12.41 2.34
CA GLY A 309 -19.59 -13.77 1.81
C GLY A 309 -18.55 -14.56 2.60
N GLN A 310 -17.62 -15.22 1.91
CA GLN A 310 -16.55 -16.04 2.51
C GLN A 310 -15.28 -15.27 2.87
N ARG A 311 -15.33 -13.91 2.89
CA ARG A 311 -14.18 -13.09 3.25
C ARG A 311 -13.97 -13.08 4.76
N TYR A 312 -12.76 -12.70 5.17
CA TYR A 312 -12.45 -12.52 6.58
C TYR A 312 -13.40 -11.52 7.25
N LEU A 313 -13.74 -11.82 8.48
CA LEU A 313 -14.54 -10.97 9.35
C LEU A 313 -13.78 -9.68 9.66
N VAL A 314 -14.48 -8.56 9.72
CA VAL A 314 -13.94 -7.25 10.04
C VAL A 314 -14.68 -6.66 11.23
N THR A 315 -13.93 -6.25 12.25
CA THR A 315 -14.45 -5.40 13.31
C THR A 315 -14.15 -3.94 12.95
N VAL A 316 -15.19 -3.12 12.92
CA VAL A 316 -15.07 -1.69 12.57
C VAL A 316 -15.44 -0.85 13.79
N THR A 317 -14.50 0.02 14.21
CA THR A 317 -14.70 1.04 15.23
C THR A 317 -14.56 2.42 14.59
N ASP A 318 -15.62 3.21 14.61
CA ASP A 318 -15.61 4.59 14.13
C ASP A 318 -15.40 5.56 15.31
N PHE A 319 -14.46 6.48 15.14
CA PHE A 319 -14.21 7.58 16.06
C PHE A 319 -14.84 8.85 15.48
N LYS A 320 -15.76 9.48 16.24
CA LYS A 320 -16.58 10.58 15.74
C LYS A 320 -16.47 11.82 16.63
N ARG A 321 -16.51 12.99 15.98
CA ARG A 321 -16.74 14.29 16.62
C ARG A 321 -17.92 14.95 15.92
N ASN A 322 -18.92 15.38 16.69
CA ASN A 322 -20.13 16.03 16.16
C ASN A 322 -20.79 15.25 15.01
N GLY A 323 -20.89 13.92 15.15
CA GLY A 323 -21.45 13.03 14.12
C GLY A 323 -20.55 12.72 12.92
N ARG A 324 -19.45 13.46 12.70
CA ARG A 324 -18.51 13.26 11.60
C ARG A 324 -17.39 12.29 11.99
N ILE A 325 -17.00 11.41 11.07
CA ILE A 325 -15.89 10.46 11.29
C ILE A 325 -14.57 11.21 11.22
N ALA A 326 -13.77 11.13 12.30
CA ALA A 326 -12.38 11.56 12.33
C ALA A 326 -11.43 10.39 12.03
N ALA A 327 -11.73 9.19 12.55
CA ALA A 327 -11.00 7.98 12.24
C ALA A 327 -11.94 6.76 12.18
N SER A 328 -11.58 5.75 11.39
CA SER A 328 -12.22 4.43 11.39
C SER A 328 -11.15 3.36 11.46
N LEU A 329 -11.24 2.45 12.44
CA LEU A 329 -10.38 1.28 12.56
C LEU A 329 -11.12 0.05 12.02
N CYS A 330 -10.53 -0.63 11.06
CA CYS A 330 -11.01 -1.87 10.46
C CYS A 330 -10.01 -3.00 10.78
N GLU A 331 -10.30 -3.82 11.77
CA GLU A 331 -9.51 -4.98 12.16
C GLU A 331 -9.98 -6.20 11.39
N VAL A 332 -9.09 -6.76 10.57
CA VAL A 332 -9.40 -7.91 9.73
C VAL A 332 -8.92 -9.19 10.39
N ALA A 333 -9.86 -10.05 10.81
CA ALA A 333 -9.57 -11.29 11.52
C ALA A 333 -8.72 -12.24 10.67
N GLY A 334 -7.59 -12.71 11.22
CA GLY A 334 -6.70 -13.68 10.56
C GLY A 334 -5.86 -13.14 9.39
N LEU A 335 -5.99 -11.87 9.01
CA LEU A 335 -5.16 -11.26 7.98
C LEU A 335 -3.75 -11.06 8.53
N ALA A 336 -2.75 -11.53 7.78
CA ALA A 336 -1.34 -11.28 8.03
C ALA A 336 -0.92 -9.91 7.44
N HIS A 337 0.40 -9.63 7.38
CA HIS A 337 0.95 -8.39 6.79
C HIS A 337 0.79 -8.40 5.25
N ALA A 338 -0.40 -8.10 4.77
CA ALA A 338 -0.76 -8.18 3.35
C ALA A 338 -1.90 -7.21 3.02
N TRP A 339 -1.94 -6.69 1.79
CA TRP A 339 -3.08 -5.91 1.28
C TRP A 339 -4.33 -6.79 1.24
N SER A 340 -5.32 -6.41 2.00
CA SER A 340 -6.57 -7.16 2.14
C SER A 340 -7.39 -7.14 0.85
N GLY A 341 -7.87 -8.30 0.41
CA GLY A 341 -8.66 -8.45 -0.80
C GLY A 341 -7.90 -8.24 -2.11
N GLY A 342 -6.56 -8.21 -2.07
CA GLY A 342 -5.73 -7.99 -3.23
C GLY A 342 -5.56 -9.19 -4.16
N ALA A 343 -4.64 -9.13 -5.10
CA ALA A 343 -4.40 -10.18 -6.09
C ALA A 343 -3.67 -11.38 -5.46
N ALA A 344 -4.24 -12.58 -5.55
CA ALA A 344 -3.68 -13.79 -4.93
C ALA A 344 -2.29 -14.18 -5.47
N SER A 345 -1.95 -13.75 -6.69
CA SER A 345 -0.66 -14.02 -7.33
C SER A 345 0.47 -13.07 -6.89
N GLN A 346 0.15 -12.02 -6.15
CA GLN A 346 1.12 -11.01 -5.76
C GLN A 346 1.60 -11.21 -4.31
N PRO A 347 2.89 -10.96 -4.01
CA PRO A 347 3.37 -10.94 -2.64
C PRO A 347 2.72 -9.79 -1.85
N TYR A 348 2.65 -9.94 -0.52
CA TYR A 348 2.00 -8.97 0.38
C TYR A 348 0.54 -8.65 -0.01
N SER A 349 -0.19 -9.67 -0.44
CA SER A 349 -1.58 -9.59 -0.87
C SER A 349 -2.34 -10.83 -0.41
N ASP A 350 -3.54 -10.65 0.14
CA ASP A 350 -4.41 -11.75 0.57
C ASP A 350 -5.81 -11.58 -0.01
N ALA A 351 -6.14 -12.45 -0.98
CA ALA A 351 -7.42 -12.40 -1.68
C ALA A 351 -8.64 -12.76 -0.81
N LYS A 352 -8.44 -13.39 0.36
CA LYS A 352 -9.51 -13.78 1.28
C LYS A 352 -9.98 -12.62 2.16
N GLY A 353 -9.17 -11.58 2.32
CA GLY A 353 -9.56 -10.40 3.06
C GLY A 353 -10.67 -9.59 2.38
N PRO A 354 -11.34 -8.69 3.10
CA PRO A 354 -12.21 -7.69 2.49
C PRO A 354 -11.44 -6.85 1.47
N ASP A 355 -12.15 -6.30 0.48
CA ASP A 355 -11.52 -5.51 -0.60
C ASP A 355 -11.09 -4.14 -0.08
N ALA A 356 -9.84 -4.03 0.39
CA ALA A 356 -9.29 -2.80 0.93
C ALA A 356 -9.25 -1.68 -0.11
N SER A 357 -9.08 -1.99 -1.40
CA SER A 357 -9.11 -0.97 -2.46
C SER A 357 -10.48 -0.31 -2.56
N ARG A 358 -11.56 -1.08 -2.50
CA ARG A 358 -12.92 -0.52 -2.43
C ARG A 358 -13.19 0.20 -1.12
N MET A 359 -12.66 -0.29 0.01
CA MET A 359 -12.80 0.39 1.30
C MET A 359 -12.14 1.76 1.28
N VAL A 360 -10.90 1.85 0.79
CA VAL A 360 -10.14 3.11 0.64
C VAL A 360 -10.87 4.08 -0.27
N TRP A 361 -11.30 3.62 -1.46
CA TRP A 361 -11.99 4.49 -2.40
C TRP A 361 -13.34 4.98 -1.88
N ALA A 362 -14.16 4.08 -1.32
CA ALA A 362 -15.45 4.46 -0.74
C ALA A 362 -15.30 5.42 0.44
N PHE A 363 -14.22 5.30 1.23
CA PHE A 363 -13.91 6.23 2.31
C PHE A 363 -13.53 7.61 1.74
N ALA A 364 -12.63 7.68 0.77
CA ALA A 364 -12.21 8.91 0.11
C ALA A 364 -13.40 9.62 -0.60
N LEU A 365 -14.20 8.86 -1.33
CA LEU A 365 -15.34 9.40 -2.06
C LEU A 365 -16.38 10.07 -1.14
N ARG A 366 -16.60 9.52 0.06
CA ARG A 366 -17.48 10.16 1.06
C ARG A 366 -16.94 11.53 1.49
N GLN A 367 -15.63 11.66 1.67
CA GLN A 367 -15.02 12.93 2.06
C GLN A 367 -15.06 13.96 0.91
N PHE A 368 -14.85 13.52 -0.33
CA PHE A 368 -14.97 14.40 -1.50
C PHE A 368 -16.37 14.97 -1.70
N ARG A 369 -17.41 14.24 -1.26
CA ARG A 369 -18.82 14.67 -1.35
C ARG A 369 -19.28 15.51 -0.15
N ALA A 370 -18.60 15.42 0.98
CA ALA A 370 -18.98 16.16 2.18
C ALA A 370 -18.61 17.66 2.11
N ASP A 371 -17.69 18.01 1.21
CA ASP A 371 -17.20 19.37 1.00
C ASP A 371 -17.66 19.96 -0.35
N ALA A 372 -18.50 19.25 -1.12
CA ALA A 372 -19.14 19.70 -2.33
C ALA A 372 -20.57 20.20 -2.02
#